data_8cfc83eca45f23f8faa60100e6615ab3
#
_entry.id   8cfc83eca45f23f8faa60100e6615ab3
#
_cell.length_a   1.000
_cell.length_b   1.000
_cell.length_c   1.000
_cell.angle_alpha   90.00
_cell.angle_beta   90.00
_cell.angle_gamma   90.00
#
_symmetry.space_group_name_H-M   'P 1'
#
loop_
_entity.id
_entity.type
_entity.pdbx_description
1 polymer ?
#
loop_
_entity_poly.entity_id
_entity_poly.type
_entity_poly.pdbx_seq_one_letter_code
_entity_poly.pdbx_strand_id
1 'polypeptide(L)'
;KSLRALQNLQVTIEVRFIKLSDSFFEKMGVNFQVQLDDNTRNRIPREDSGPSIAIGVETDPNSPNPNSLIPTADLDIRLTQGSFGTTIPSFGGFDPGAGSTIGVAILSDIEMFLFLQAAQGNKRSNVLQAPKVTMFDGQFGTINDTTSRPFVLGYAPIVGDFAVGQRPIIVVLNEGTQMNVQPVVSPDKRFVRLTMMPQFTRLGATDRQFTFQGKKSTRTGTSILNPSNGLPTAGRNNEEEIVEGITVQQPAFSQTSVSTTVTVPDGGTILMGGIKRLSEERIEKGTPILSKIPYINRLFKNNAIGRDTETLMFTVTPRIIIPEEEEEQLGIATRRP
;
A
#
# COMPACT_ATOMS: atom_id res chain seq x y z
N LYS A 1 58.71 -14.46 -11.33
CA LYS A 1 58.21 -13.84 -10.09
C LYS A 1 56.98 -12.94 -10.33
N SER A 2 56.96 -12.13 -11.39
CA SER A 2 55.84 -11.21 -11.70
C SER A 2 54.51 -11.91 -12.05
N LEU A 3 54.54 -13.07 -12.68
CA LEU A 3 53.34 -13.86 -13.02
C LEU A 3 52.63 -14.45 -11.80
N ARG A 4 53.38 -14.88 -10.78
CA ARG A 4 52.78 -15.38 -9.52
C ARG A 4 52.11 -14.29 -8.69
N ALA A 5 52.67 -13.08 -8.65
CA ALA A 5 52.11 -11.96 -7.94
C ALA A 5 50.78 -11.46 -8.57
N LEU A 6 50.62 -11.67 -9.89
CA LEU A 6 49.35 -11.37 -10.61
C LEU A 6 48.28 -12.45 -10.36
N GLN A 7 48.67 -13.72 -10.15
CA GLN A 7 47.73 -14.82 -9.95
C GLN A 7 47.08 -14.86 -8.56
N ASN A 8 47.68 -14.21 -7.55
CA ASN A 8 47.18 -14.21 -6.18
C ASN A 8 46.44 -12.92 -5.80
N LEU A 9 46.23 -12.03 -6.75
CA LEU A 9 45.52 -10.77 -6.49
C LEU A 9 44.08 -11.04 -6.17
N GLN A 10 43.60 -10.55 -5.04
CA GLN A 10 42.18 -10.66 -4.61
C GLN A 10 41.55 -9.29 -4.58
N VAL A 11 40.25 -9.26 -4.80
CA VAL A 11 39.46 -8.06 -4.72
C VAL A 11 38.25 -8.32 -3.82
N THR A 12 38.10 -7.51 -2.79
CA THR A 12 36.89 -7.46 -1.99
C THR A 12 35.97 -6.40 -2.58
N ILE A 13 34.74 -6.77 -2.83
CA ILE A 13 33.73 -5.88 -3.39
C ILE A 13 32.60 -5.75 -2.39
N GLU A 14 32.32 -4.53 -2.00
CA GLU A 14 31.14 -4.18 -1.19
C GLU A 14 30.15 -3.42 -2.07
N VAL A 15 28.93 -3.94 -2.18
CA VAL A 15 27.83 -3.25 -2.84
C VAL A 15 26.84 -2.80 -1.79
N ARG A 16 26.41 -1.55 -1.84
CA ARG A 16 25.42 -1.02 -0.93
C ARG A 16 24.14 -0.71 -1.69
N PHE A 17 23.05 -1.31 -1.23
CA PHE A 17 21.69 -1.03 -1.64
C PHE A 17 21.07 -0.09 -0.61
N ILE A 18 20.81 1.14 -1.00
CA ILE A 18 20.27 2.16 -0.12
C ILE A 18 18.87 2.49 -0.59
N LYS A 19 17.87 2.14 0.20
CA LYS A 19 16.48 2.47 -0.05
C LYS A 19 16.02 3.50 0.97
N LEU A 20 15.66 4.69 0.48
CA LEU A 20 15.08 5.78 1.26
C LEU A 20 13.61 5.91 0.88
N SER A 21 12.74 5.97 1.85
CA SER A 21 11.31 6.23 1.67
C SER A 21 10.91 7.38 2.58
N ASP A 22 10.23 8.38 2.01
CA ASP A 22 9.73 9.56 2.72
C ASP A 22 8.28 9.78 2.30
N SER A 23 7.35 9.63 3.24
CA SER A 23 5.92 9.83 3.06
C SER A 23 5.48 11.00 3.90
N PHE A 24 4.85 11.97 3.28
CA PHE A 24 4.35 13.18 3.92
C PHE A 24 2.89 13.40 3.56
N PHE A 25 2.08 13.76 4.55
CA PHE A 25 0.74 14.28 4.31
C PHE A 25 0.46 15.50 5.16
N GLU A 26 -0.35 16.37 4.62
CA GLU A 26 -0.93 17.53 5.30
C GLU A 26 -2.39 17.66 4.87
N LYS A 27 -3.27 17.86 5.82
CA LYS A 27 -4.68 18.05 5.58
C LYS A 27 -5.22 19.08 6.52
N MET A 28 -5.88 20.08 5.97
CA MET A 28 -6.50 21.17 6.73
C MET A 28 -7.83 21.55 6.10
N GLY A 29 -8.83 21.74 6.93
CA GLY A 29 -10.13 22.15 6.45
C GLY A 29 -11.11 22.50 7.54
N VAL A 30 -12.24 22.96 7.07
CA VAL A 30 -13.36 23.39 7.90
C VAL A 30 -14.61 22.67 7.42
N ASN A 31 -15.30 22.03 8.34
CA ASN A 31 -16.67 21.56 8.12
C ASN A 31 -17.59 22.49 8.87
N PHE A 32 -18.66 22.90 8.22
CA PHE A 32 -19.69 23.68 8.87
C PHE A 32 -21.07 23.14 8.55
N GLN A 33 -21.98 23.34 9.48
CA GLN A 33 -23.40 23.10 9.33
C GLN A 33 -24.14 24.32 9.89
N VAL A 34 -24.96 24.94 9.09
CA VAL A 34 -25.86 26.02 9.51
C VAL A 34 -27.27 25.54 9.25
N GLN A 35 -28.08 25.55 10.27
CA GLN A 35 -29.51 25.23 10.20
C GLN A 35 -30.29 26.43 10.72
N LEU A 36 -31.17 26.93 9.92
CA LEU A 36 -32.17 27.94 10.26
C LEU A 36 -33.50 27.19 10.42
N ASP A 37 -34.04 27.21 11.63
CA ASP A 37 -35.36 26.68 11.94
C ASP A 37 -36.21 27.87 12.34
N ASP A 38 -37.33 28.14 11.65
CA ASP A 38 -38.20 29.28 11.93
C ASP A 38 -39.12 29.05 13.14
N ASN A 39 -38.97 27.89 13.82
CA ASN A 39 -39.68 27.49 15.01
C ASN A 39 -41.25 27.57 14.86
N THR A 40 -41.71 27.64 13.61
CA THR A 40 -43.15 27.51 13.32
C THR A 40 -43.50 26.05 13.58
N ARG A 41 -44.12 25.81 14.72
CA ARG A 41 -44.50 24.47 15.20
C ARG A 41 -45.48 23.82 14.24
N ASN A 42 -44.93 23.22 13.17
CA ASN A 42 -45.66 22.18 12.48
C ASN A 42 -45.63 20.93 13.36
N ARG A 43 -46.78 20.60 13.92
CA ARG A 43 -47.01 19.47 14.84
C ARG A 43 -46.84 18.08 14.21
N ILE A 44 -46.24 17.98 13.06
CA ILE A 44 -45.95 16.71 12.43
C ILE A 44 -44.42 16.48 12.59
N PRO A 45 -43.99 15.57 13.48
CA PRO A 45 -42.60 15.18 13.50
C PRO A 45 -42.29 14.45 12.20
N ARG A 46 -41.76 15.14 11.22
CA ARG A 46 -41.11 14.52 10.09
C ARG A 46 -39.67 14.32 10.47
N GLU A 47 -39.32 13.11 10.79
CA GLU A 47 -37.93 12.67 11.11
C GLU A 47 -36.97 12.79 9.93
N ASP A 48 -37.42 13.22 8.77
CA ASP A 48 -36.64 13.29 7.54
C ASP A 48 -36.70 14.64 6.82
N SER A 49 -36.80 15.74 7.54
CA SER A 49 -36.86 17.06 6.89
C SER A 49 -35.47 17.49 6.40
N GLY A 50 -35.19 17.24 5.12
CA GLY A 50 -34.22 18.00 4.35
C GLY A 50 -34.62 19.46 4.28
N PRO A 51 -33.75 20.36 3.72
CA PRO A 51 -34.10 21.77 3.56
C PRO A 51 -35.45 21.93 2.81
N SER A 52 -36.39 22.56 3.43
CA SER A 52 -37.74 22.78 2.87
C SER A 52 -38.10 24.26 2.87
N ILE A 53 -38.69 24.70 1.79
CA ILE A 53 -39.40 25.99 1.72
C ILE A 53 -40.82 25.63 1.38
N ALA A 54 -41.71 25.69 2.36
CA ALA A 54 -43.14 25.43 2.18
C ALA A 54 -43.92 26.67 2.52
N ILE A 55 -44.67 27.19 1.55
CA ILE A 55 -45.66 28.25 1.74
C ILE A 55 -47.00 27.62 1.41
N GLY A 56 -47.85 27.51 2.38
CA GLY A 56 -49.13 26.83 2.22
C GLY A 56 -50.20 27.31 3.19
N VAL A 57 -51.28 26.56 3.25
CA VAL A 57 -52.36 26.71 4.23
C VAL A 57 -52.52 25.39 4.96
N GLU A 58 -52.58 25.45 6.26
CA GLU A 58 -52.77 24.30 7.13
C GLU A 58 -54.10 24.38 7.88
N THR A 59 -54.63 23.25 8.28
CA THR A 59 -55.85 23.19 9.10
C THR A 59 -55.58 23.73 10.49
N ASP A 60 -56.32 24.72 10.96
CA ASP A 60 -56.17 25.27 12.31
C ASP A 60 -56.48 24.19 13.36
N PRO A 61 -55.49 23.72 14.13
CA PRO A 61 -55.73 22.68 15.13
C PRO A 61 -56.51 23.17 16.35
N ASN A 62 -56.64 24.48 16.52
CA ASN A 62 -57.37 25.08 17.64
C ASN A 62 -58.79 25.50 17.23
N SER A 63 -59.17 25.39 15.97
CA SER A 63 -60.48 25.72 15.48
C SER A 63 -61.43 24.53 15.65
N PRO A 64 -62.61 24.75 16.19
CA PRO A 64 -63.67 23.72 16.24
C PRO A 64 -64.18 23.36 14.82
N ASN A 65 -63.82 24.14 13.81
CA ASN A 65 -64.16 23.88 12.42
C ASN A 65 -63.03 23.18 11.69
N PRO A 66 -63.20 21.93 11.24
CA PRO A 66 -62.17 21.16 10.57
C PRO A 66 -61.72 21.74 9.22
N ASN A 67 -62.41 22.74 8.71
CA ASN A 67 -62.08 23.40 7.45
C ASN A 67 -61.49 24.81 7.65
N SER A 68 -61.16 25.19 8.87
CA SER A 68 -60.44 26.43 9.14
C SER A 68 -58.96 26.28 8.72
N LEU A 69 -58.57 27.14 7.78
CA LEU A 69 -57.19 27.13 7.24
C LEU A 69 -56.43 28.36 7.73
N ILE A 70 -55.23 28.14 8.22
CA ILE A 70 -54.29 29.20 8.56
C ILE A 70 -53.17 29.23 7.52
N PRO A 71 -52.75 30.41 7.06
CA PRO A 71 -51.58 30.50 6.22
C PRO A 71 -50.32 30.10 7.04
N THR A 72 -49.54 29.19 6.50
CA THR A 72 -48.27 28.76 7.09
C THR A 72 -47.14 29.06 6.12
N ALA A 73 -46.06 29.58 6.64
CA ALA A 73 -44.79 29.70 5.94
C ALA A 73 -43.76 28.93 6.77
N ASP A 74 -43.25 27.89 6.20
CA ASP A 74 -42.18 27.07 6.80
C ASP A 74 -40.88 27.30 6.01
N LEU A 75 -39.82 27.75 6.66
CA LEU A 75 -38.54 28.06 6.05
C LEU A 75 -37.44 27.36 6.81
N ASP A 76 -37.15 26.13 6.44
CA ASP A 76 -35.98 25.39 6.92
C ASP A 76 -34.86 25.47 5.92
N ILE A 77 -33.81 26.17 6.27
CA ILE A 77 -32.60 26.25 5.46
C ILE A 77 -31.49 25.44 6.17
N ARG A 78 -31.01 24.44 5.50
CA ARG A 78 -29.84 23.67 5.95
C ARG A 78 -28.70 23.82 4.97
N LEU A 79 -27.61 24.44 5.41
CA LEU A 79 -26.37 24.55 4.66
C LEU A 79 -25.30 23.71 5.34
N THR A 80 -24.78 22.70 4.65
CA THR A 80 -23.75 21.80 5.19
C THR A 80 -22.56 21.70 4.25
N GLN A 81 -21.36 21.72 4.82
CA GLN A 81 -20.12 21.36 4.13
C GLN A 81 -19.38 20.32 4.96
N GLY A 82 -19.37 19.09 4.49
CA GLY A 82 -18.72 17.94 5.15
C GLY A 82 -17.63 17.31 4.27
N SER A 83 -16.94 18.10 3.45
CA SER A 83 -15.96 17.57 2.48
C SER A 83 -14.62 17.15 3.10
N PHE A 84 -14.38 17.45 4.38
CA PHE A 84 -13.12 17.06 5.03
C PHE A 84 -12.92 15.54 5.02
N GLY A 85 -13.93 14.74 5.41
CA GLY A 85 -13.85 13.29 5.42
C GLY A 85 -13.52 12.67 4.06
N THR A 86 -13.93 13.29 2.97
CA THR A 86 -13.69 12.82 1.59
C THR A 86 -12.46 13.42 0.92
N THR A 87 -11.77 14.36 1.57
CA THR A 87 -10.55 15.00 1.08
C THR A 87 -9.36 14.22 1.62
N ILE A 88 -9.14 13.00 1.11
CA ILE A 88 -8.08 12.09 1.54
C ILE A 88 -7.09 11.94 0.38
N PRO A 89 -5.81 12.31 0.57
CA PRO A 89 -4.81 12.10 -0.47
C PRO A 89 -4.48 10.60 -0.61
N SER A 90 -4.24 10.17 -1.85
CA SER A 90 -3.89 8.78 -2.16
C SER A 90 -2.44 8.44 -1.76
N PHE A 91 -1.62 9.47 -1.59
CA PHE A 91 -0.20 9.36 -1.21
C PHE A 91 0.06 9.99 0.15
N GLY A 92 1.20 9.66 0.76
CA GLY A 92 1.66 10.23 2.01
C GLY A 92 1.21 9.47 3.26
N GLY A 93 0.44 8.40 3.12
CA GLY A 93 0.05 7.53 4.24
C GLY A 93 -0.80 8.27 5.28
N PHE A 94 -1.87 8.96 4.84
CA PHE A 94 -2.76 9.72 5.69
C PHE A 94 -3.28 8.88 6.88
N ASP A 95 -3.09 9.42 8.09
CA ASP A 95 -3.62 8.86 9.33
C ASP A 95 -4.63 9.83 9.96
N PRO A 96 -5.92 9.47 10.04
CA PRO A 96 -6.94 10.32 10.66
C PRO A 96 -6.69 10.54 12.16
N GLY A 97 -5.98 9.64 12.85
CA GLY A 97 -5.65 9.77 14.26
C GLY A 97 -4.57 10.81 14.57
N ALA A 98 -3.81 11.26 13.56
CA ALA A 98 -2.75 12.26 13.73
C ALA A 98 -3.27 13.71 13.78
N GLY A 99 -4.59 13.92 13.70
CA GLY A 99 -5.18 15.24 13.57
C GLY A 99 -5.78 15.81 14.84
N SER A 100 -5.98 17.13 14.84
CA SER A 100 -6.73 17.87 15.85
C SER A 100 -8.05 18.37 15.28
N THR A 101 -9.10 18.32 16.08
CA THR A 101 -10.43 18.86 15.74
C THR A 101 -10.84 19.86 16.80
N ILE A 102 -11.21 21.06 16.38
CA ILE A 102 -11.79 22.09 17.24
C ILE A 102 -13.21 22.35 16.73
N GLY A 103 -14.20 22.19 17.59
CA GLY A 103 -15.61 22.46 17.30
C GLY A 103 -16.12 23.67 18.06
N VAL A 104 -16.91 24.50 17.38
CA VAL A 104 -17.68 25.60 17.97
C VAL A 104 -19.14 25.44 17.57
N ALA A 105 -20.05 25.50 18.54
CA ALA A 105 -21.48 25.44 18.29
C ALA A 105 -22.16 26.67 18.84
N ILE A 106 -23.10 27.23 18.05
CA ILE A 106 -24.04 28.27 18.47
C ILE A 106 -25.43 27.63 18.38
N LEU A 107 -26.11 27.56 19.51
CA LEU A 107 -27.42 26.94 19.64
C LEU A 107 -28.44 28.02 19.98
N SER A 108 -29.28 28.34 19.02
CA SER A 108 -30.45 29.23 19.14
C SER A 108 -31.39 28.88 18.01
N ASP A 109 -32.31 29.75 17.62
CA ASP A 109 -33.15 29.60 16.42
C ASP A 109 -32.32 29.45 15.16
N ILE A 110 -31.04 29.88 15.21
CA ILE A 110 -29.99 29.58 14.21
C ILE A 110 -28.98 28.66 14.84
N GLU A 111 -29.01 27.40 14.45
CA GLU A 111 -27.99 26.45 14.86
C GLU A 111 -26.79 26.50 13.89
N MET A 112 -25.63 26.76 14.42
CA MET A 112 -24.38 26.73 13.65
C MET A 112 -23.35 25.85 14.32
N PHE A 113 -22.85 24.88 13.59
CA PHE A 113 -21.73 24.04 13.98
C PHE A 113 -20.55 24.29 13.05
N LEU A 114 -19.42 24.64 13.63
CA LEU A 114 -18.17 24.86 12.92
C LEU A 114 -17.10 23.90 13.46
N PHE A 115 -16.54 23.06 12.61
CA PHE A 115 -15.44 22.16 12.94
C PHE A 115 -14.21 22.52 12.13
N LEU A 116 -13.16 22.96 12.80
CA LEU A 116 -11.83 23.14 12.23
C LEU A 116 -11.04 21.85 12.46
N GLN A 117 -10.53 21.26 11.39
CA GLN A 117 -9.74 20.03 11.44
C GLN A 117 -8.42 20.23 10.73
N ALA A 118 -7.34 19.76 11.36
CA ALA A 118 -6.00 19.76 10.78
C ALA A 118 -5.27 18.48 11.15
N ALA A 119 -4.59 17.89 10.18
CA ALA A 119 -3.76 16.69 10.36
C ALA A 119 -2.49 16.81 9.53
N GLN A 120 -1.35 16.45 10.10
CA GLN A 120 -0.06 16.42 9.42
C GLN A 120 0.74 15.22 9.91
N GLY A 121 1.43 14.56 9.00
CA GLY A 121 2.31 13.45 9.33
C GLY A 121 3.49 13.35 8.37
N ASN A 122 4.61 12.86 8.90
CA ASN A 122 5.82 12.59 8.12
C ASN A 122 6.40 11.26 8.61
N LYS A 123 6.64 10.34 7.67
CA LYS A 123 7.24 9.03 7.94
C LYS A 123 8.44 8.82 7.05
N ARG A 124 9.60 8.60 7.65
CA ARG A 124 10.84 8.29 6.94
C ARG A 124 11.32 6.91 7.29
N SER A 125 11.79 6.18 6.28
CA SER A 125 12.39 4.87 6.43
C SER A 125 13.66 4.79 5.61
N ASN A 126 14.71 4.21 6.21
CA ASN A 126 15.98 3.95 5.54
C ASN A 126 16.31 2.48 5.70
N VAL A 127 16.54 1.79 4.59
CA VAL A 127 16.97 0.41 4.55
C VAL A 127 18.30 0.34 3.82
N LEU A 128 19.31 -0.21 4.48
CA LEU A 128 20.65 -0.42 3.94
C LEU A 128 20.96 -1.91 3.93
N GLN A 129 21.36 -2.43 2.78
CA GLN A 129 21.91 -3.77 2.62
C GLN A 129 23.28 -3.65 1.98
N ALA A 130 24.29 -4.34 2.53
CA ALA A 130 25.67 -4.20 2.10
C ALA A 130 26.33 -5.59 1.93
N PRO A 131 25.96 -6.37 0.90
CA PRO A 131 26.64 -7.62 0.59
C PRO A 131 28.11 -7.38 0.22
N LYS A 132 29.00 -8.27 0.73
CA LYS A 132 30.43 -8.26 0.45
C LYS A 132 30.87 -9.61 -0.10
N VAL A 133 31.75 -9.58 -1.06
CA VAL A 133 32.37 -10.79 -1.62
C VAL A 133 33.84 -10.54 -1.92
N THR A 134 34.65 -11.50 -1.63
CA THR A 134 36.08 -11.51 -1.99
C THR A 134 36.33 -12.59 -3.04
N MET A 135 37.05 -12.24 -4.10
CA MET A 135 37.34 -13.14 -5.21
C MET A 135 38.68 -12.80 -5.85
N PHE A 136 39.20 -13.72 -6.65
CA PHE A 136 40.41 -13.47 -7.42
C PHE A 136 40.14 -12.51 -8.59
N ASP A 137 41.21 -11.85 -9.03
CA ASP A 137 41.18 -11.01 -10.23
C ASP A 137 40.67 -11.76 -11.46
N GLY A 138 39.72 -11.21 -12.17
CA GLY A 138 39.08 -11.81 -13.35
C GLY A 138 38.06 -12.92 -13.06
N GLN A 139 37.90 -13.35 -11.81
CA GLN A 139 36.97 -14.40 -11.42
C GLN A 139 35.55 -13.88 -11.39
N PHE A 140 34.58 -14.71 -11.80
CA PHE A 140 33.18 -14.44 -11.65
C PHE A 140 32.66 -14.86 -10.28
N GLY A 141 32.00 -13.98 -9.58
CA GLY A 141 31.44 -14.23 -8.25
C GLY A 141 29.93 -13.93 -8.21
N THR A 142 29.21 -14.65 -7.35
CA THR A 142 27.80 -14.50 -7.13
C THR A 142 27.49 -14.47 -5.64
N ILE A 143 26.67 -13.53 -5.21
CA ILE A 143 26.04 -13.51 -3.88
C ILE A 143 24.53 -13.56 -4.05
N ASN A 144 23.87 -14.43 -3.27
CA ASN A 144 22.44 -14.56 -3.19
C ASN A 144 22.03 -14.49 -1.72
N ASP A 145 21.30 -13.44 -1.35
CA ASP A 145 20.64 -13.29 -0.06
C ASP A 145 19.14 -13.17 -0.32
N THR A 146 18.46 -14.33 -0.36
CA THR A 146 17.07 -14.42 -0.78
C THR A 146 16.24 -15.29 0.16
N THR A 147 15.01 -14.86 0.40
CA THR A 147 13.99 -15.64 1.09
C THR A 147 13.02 -16.19 0.06
N SER A 148 12.79 -17.48 0.10
CA SER A 148 11.88 -18.18 -0.82
C SER A 148 10.49 -18.27 -0.20
N ARG A 149 9.46 -17.81 -0.95
CA ARG A 149 8.05 -17.91 -0.54
C ARG A 149 7.27 -18.75 -1.54
N PRO A 150 6.62 -19.85 -1.09
CA PRO A 150 5.75 -20.65 -1.93
C PRO A 150 4.37 -20.00 -2.04
N PHE A 151 3.80 -20.02 -3.25
CA PHE A 151 2.44 -19.56 -3.57
C PHE A 151 1.67 -20.60 -4.31
N VAL A 152 0.40 -20.77 -3.98
CA VAL A 152 -0.52 -21.67 -4.69
C VAL A 152 -1.17 -20.88 -5.82
N LEU A 153 -0.74 -21.12 -7.06
CA LEU A 153 -1.25 -20.44 -8.25
C LEU A 153 -2.47 -21.12 -8.86
N GLY A 154 -2.74 -22.36 -8.49
CA GLY A 154 -3.87 -23.10 -9.05
C GLY A 154 -3.93 -24.50 -8.50
N TYR A 155 -4.90 -25.27 -9.01
CA TYR A 155 -5.10 -26.68 -8.65
C TYR A 155 -5.28 -27.50 -9.93
N ALA A 156 -4.64 -28.66 -9.98
CA ALA A 156 -4.84 -29.66 -11.03
C ALA A 156 -5.76 -30.76 -10.52
N PRO A 157 -6.82 -31.11 -11.25
CA PRO A 157 -7.68 -32.22 -10.86
C PRO A 157 -6.93 -33.55 -10.99
N ILE A 158 -7.07 -34.41 -9.97
CA ILE A 158 -6.62 -35.79 -9.99
C ILE A 158 -7.87 -36.67 -9.97
N VAL A 159 -8.07 -37.43 -11.01
CA VAL A 159 -9.21 -38.36 -11.13
C VAL A 159 -8.72 -39.73 -10.76
N GLY A 160 -9.28 -40.33 -9.68
CA GLY A 160 -9.12 -41.73 -9.31
C GLY A 160 -10.43 -42.48 -9.52
N ASP A 161 -10.40 -43.84 -9.44
CA ASP A 161 -11.55 -44.68 -9.74
C ASP A 161 -12.79 -44.41 -8.86
N PHE A 162 -12.61 -43.79 -7.69
CA PHE A 162 -13.72 -43.52 -6.74
C PHE A 162 -13.75 -42.10 -6.18
N ALA A 163 -12.77 -41.25 -6.51
CA ALA A 163 -12.72 -39.86 -5.98
C ALA A 163 -12.00 -38.91 -6.94
N VAL A 164 -12.45 -37.66 -6.94
CA VAL A 164 -11.76 -36.55 -7.60
C VAL A 164 -11.03 -35.75 -6.51
N GLY A 165 -9.71 -35.72 -6.59
CA GLY A 165 -8.87 -34.91 -5.73
C GLY A 165 -8.35 -33.69 -6.46
N GLN A 166 -7.80 -32.74 -5.71
CA GLN A 166 -7.17 -31.54 -6.27
C GLN A 166 -5.75 -31.43 -5.75
N ARG A 167 -4.78 -31.30 -6.65
CA ARG A 167 -3.38 -31.10 -6.33
C ARG A 167 -3.01 -29.62 -6.51
N PRO A 168 -2.47 -28.94 -5.48
CA PRO A 168 -2.04 -27.57 -5.63
C PRO A 168 -0.84 -27.46 -6.57
N ILE A 169 -0.85 -26.44 -7.41
CA ILE A 169 0.29 -26.02 -8.24
C ILE A 169 1.00 -24.91 -7.46
N ILE A 170 2.19 -25.23 -6.97
CA ILE A 170 2.97 -24.33 -6.14
C ILE A 170 4.11 -23.74 -6.98
N VAL A 171 4.25 -22.41 -6.94
CA VAL A 171 5.38 -21.68 -7.49
C VAL A 171 6.11 -21.00 -6.34
N VAL A 172 7.44 -21.09 -6.36
CA VAL A 172 8.30 -20.47 -5.36
C VAL A 172 8.86 -19.19 -5.95
N LEU A 173 8.60 -18.05 -5.30
CA LEU A 173 9.18 -16.76 -5.64
C LEU A 173 10.23 -16.38 -4.61
N ASN A 174 11.38 -15.86 -5.09
CA ASN A 174 12.47 -15.41 -4.25
C ASN A 174 12.40 -13.90 -4.04
N GLU A 175 12.46 -13.48 -2.78
CA GLU A 175 12.55 -12.09 -2.36
C GLU A 175 13.93 -11.83 -1.76
N GLY A 176 14.59 -10.75 -2.16
CA GLY A 176 15.90 -10.38 -1.61
C GLY A 176 16.84 -9.81 -2.64
N THR A 177 18.14 -9.95 -2.37
CA THR A 177 19.22 -9.39 -3.17
C THR A 177 20.03 -10.50 -3.82
N GLN A 178 20.24 -10.35 -5.12
CA GLN A 178 21.14 -11.18 -5.91
C GLN A 178 22.16 -10.28 -6.60
N MET A 179 23.43 -10.67 -6.59
CA MET A 179 24.50 -9.92 -7.23
C MET A 179 25.44 -10.86 -7.96
N ASN A 180 25.67 -10.58 -9.22
CA ASN A 180 26.71 -11.17 -10.03
C ASN A 180 27.78 -10.12 -10.30
N VAL A 181 29.05 -10.46 -10.12
CA VAL A 181 30.14 -9.51 -10.27
C VAL A 181 31.40 -10.16 -10.82
N GLN A 182 32.12 -9.43 -11.66
CA GLN A 182 33.43 -9.80 -12.18
C GLN A 182 34.35 -8.59 -12.07
N PRO A 183 35.38 -8.64 -11.21
CA PRO A 183 36.40 -7.61 -11.13
C PRO A 183 37.53 -7.89 -12.13
N VAL A 184 38.11 -6.83 -12.65
CA VAL A 184 39.38 -6.86 -13.40
C VAL A 184 40.22 -5.70 -12.90
N VAL A 185 41.36 -6.04 -12.29
CA VAL A 185 42.29 -5.05 -11.74
C VAL A 185 43.14 -4.48 -12.85
N SER A 186 43.39 -3.17 -12.83
CA SER A 186 44.28 -2.52 -13.78
C SER A 186 45.76 -2.91 -13.53
N PRO A 187 46.63 -2.91 -14.54
CA PRO A 187 48.03 -3.29 -14.38
C PRO A 187 48.82 -2.45 -13.36
N ASP A 188 48.38 -1.19 -13.16
CA ASP A 188 48.96 -0.28 -12.15
C ASP A 188 48.41 -0.48 -10.74
N LYS A 189 47.47 -1.43 -10.56
CA LYS A 189 46.80 -1.77 -9.29
C LYS A 189 46.09 -0.60 -8.60
N ARG A 190 45.75 0.44 -9.36
CA ARG A 190 45.09 1.64 -8.81
C ARG A 190 43.58 1.64 -9.03
N PHE A 191 43.11 0.91 -10.03
CA PHE A 191 41.69 0.88 -10.43
C PHE A 191 41.23 -0.55 -10.58
N VAL A 192 39.95 -0.75 -10.30
CA VAL A 192 39.25 -2.01 -10.54
C VAL A 192 38.09 -1.73 -11.50
N ARG A 193 38.10 -2.43 -12.63
CA ARG A 193 36.97 -2.48 -13.54
C ARG A 193 36.01 -3.57 -13.07
N LEU A 194 34.78 -3.18 -12.78
CA LEU A 194 33.75 -4.07 -12.25
C LEU A 194 32.65 -4.21 -13.28
N THR A 195 32.38 -5.43 -13.72
CA THR A 195 31.17 -5.77 -14.48
C THR A 195 30.20 -6.39 -13.51
N MET A 196 29.03 -5.79 -13.33
CA MET A 196 28.11 -6.15 -12.25
C MET A 196 26.66 -6.16 -12.72
N MET A 197 25.90 -7.08 -12.13
CA MET A 197 24.45 -7.21 -12.32
C MET A 197 23.75 -7.38 -10.95
N PRO A 198 23.69 -6.34 -10.13
CA PRO A 198 22.90 -6.39 -8.91
C PRO A 198 21.40 -6.40 -9.25
N GLN A 199 20.67 -7.24 -8.54
CA GLN A 199 19.22 -7.40 -8.65
C GLN A 199 18.62 -7.37 -7.26
N PHE A 200 17.57 -6.59 -7.10
CA PHE A 200 16.78 -6.51 -5.89
C PHE A 200 15.34 -6.88 -6.22
N THR A 201 14.83 -7.94 -5.58
CA THR A 201 13.46 -8.42 -5.77
C THR A 201 12.70 -8.28 -4.45
N ARG A 202 11.52 -7.69 -4.51
CA ARG A 202 10.62 -7.53 -3.39
C ARG A 202 9.24 -8.04 -3.75
N LEU A 203 8.68 -8.87 -2.89
CA LEU A 203 7.29 -9.29 -2.97
C LEU A 203 6.39 -8.19 -2.39
N GLY A 204 5.28 -7.91 -3.07
CA GLY A 204 4.29 -6.95 -2.61
C GLY A 204 3.59 -7.44 -1.34
N ALA A 205 3.11 -6.50 -0.53
CA ALA A 205 2.37 -6.81 0.71
C ALA A 205 0.98 -7.41 0.46
N THR A 206 0.49 -7.34 -0.77
CA THR A 206 -0.88 -7.73 -1.11
C THR A 206 -0.88 -8.98 -1.98
N ASP A 207 -0.95 -10.13 -1.33
CA ASP A 207 -1.35 -11.35 -2.01
C ASP A 207 -2.85 -11.24 -2.30
N ARG A 208 -3.20 -11.05 -3.55
CA ARG A 208 -4.61 -11.18 -3.96
C ARG A 208 -4.98 -12.64 -3.87
N GLN A 209 -5.90 -12.93 -2.98
CA GLN A 209 -6.49 -14.27 -2.85
C GLN A 209 -7.83 -14.28 -3.57
N PHE A 210 -7.99 -15.22 -4.48
CA PHE A 210 -9.26 -15.49 -5.16
C PHE A 210 -9.79 -16.81 -4.65
N THR A 211 -10.97 -16.79 -4.05
CA THR A 211 -11.65 -18.00 -3.61
C THR A 211 -12.73 -18.36 -4.64
N PHE A 212 -12.57 -19.49 -5.29
CA PHE A 212 -13.60 -20.05 -6.15
C PHE A 212 -14.48 -20.98 -5.32
N GLN A 213 -15.76 -20.68 -5.24
CA GLN A 213 -16.73 -21.51 -4.56
C GLN A 213 -17.35 -22.47 -5.58
N GLY A 214 -17.14 -23.76 -5.39
CA GLY A 214 -17.82 -24.79 -6.14
C GLY A 214 -19.06 -25.27 -5.39
N LYS A 215 -20.20 -25.33 -6.06
CA LYS A 215 -21.41 -25.93 -5.49
C LYS A 215 -21.45 -27.40 -5.83
N LYS A 216 -21.38 -28.29 -4.83
CA LYS A 216 -21.63 -29.71 -4.98
C LYS A 216 -22.99 -30.01 -4.36
N SER A 217 -23.99 -30.25 -5.19
CA SER A 217 -25.31 -30.72 -4.75
C SER A 217 -25.24 -32.23 -4.57
N THR A 218 -25.32 -32.71 -3.34
CA THR A 218 -25.44 -34.15 -3.05
C THR A 218 -26.92 -34.43 -2.79
N ARG A 219 -27.58 -35.08 -3.75
CA ARG A 219 -28.94 -35.58 -3.55
C ARG A 219 -28.88 -36.85 -2.73
N THR A 220 -29.18 -36.75 -1.46
CA THR A 220 -29.45 -37.95 -0.63
C THR A 220 -30.94 -38.20 -0.67
N GLY A 221 -31.35 -39.02 -1.62
CA GLY A 221 -32.74 -39.48 -1.69
C GLY A 221 -32.99 -40.58 -0.66
N THR A 222 -33.55 -40.25 0.49
CA THR A 222 -34.18 -41.26 1.37
C THR A 222 -35.62 -41.42 0.92
N SER A 223 -35.91 -42.56 0.28
CA SER A 223 -37.29 -42.98 0.05
C SER A 223 -37.89 -43.44 1.36
N ILE A 224 -38.76 -42.62 1.94
CA ILE A 224 -39.57 -43.00 3.10
C ILE A 224 -40.83 -43.68 2.60
N LEU A 225 -41.01 -44.94 2.97
CA LEU A 225 -42.25 -45.65 2.73
C LEU A 225 -43.36 -45.06 3.61
N ASN A 226 -44.48 -44.70 3.00
CA ASN A 226 -45.62 -44.19 3.75
C ASN A 226 -46.20 -45.36 4.60
N PRO A 227 -46.24 -45.21 5.94
CA PRO A 227 -46.68 -46.27 6.82
C PRO A 227 -48.16 -46.68 6.64
N SER A 228 -48.96 -45.89 5.92
CA SER A 228 -50.38 -46.16 5.70
C SER A 228 -50.72 -46.93 4.43
N ASN A 229 -49.86 -46.93 3.41
CA ASN A 229 -50.13 -47.56 2.13
C ASN A 229 -48.96 -48.26 1.44
N GLY A 230 -47.78 -48.28 2.08
CA GLY A 230 -46.59 -48.93 1.55
C GLY A 230 -45.99 -48.38 0.25
N LEU A 231 -46.52 -47.28 -0.25
CA LEU A 231 -46.01 -46.62 -1.46
C LEU A 231 -44.88 -45.64 -1.12
N PRO A 232 -43.82 -45.56 -1.95
CA PRO A 232 -42.77 -44.59 -1.74
C PRO A 232 -43.31 -43.16 -1.90
N THR A 233 -43.31 -42.41 -0.82
CA THR A 233 -43.57 -40.98 -0.86
C THR A 233 -42.26 -40.29 -1.26
N ALA A 234 -42.34 -39.28 -2.12
CA ALA A 234 -41.20 -38.43 -2.46
C ALA A 234 -40.62 -37.83 -1.16
N GLY A 235 -39.54 -38.40 -0.69
CA GLY A 235 -38.83 -37.90 0.46
C GLY A 235 -38.37 -36.46 0.19
N ARG A 236 -38.40 -35.64 1.23
CA ARG A 236 -37.78 -34.29 1.18
C ARG A 236 -36.35 -34.48 0.76
N ASN A 237 -36.00 -33.96 -0.41
CA ASN A 237 -34.62 -33.82 -0.83
C ASN A 237 -33.95 -32.80 0.09
N ASN A 238 -33.21 -33.25 1.08
CA ASN A 238 -32.28 -32.40 1.77
C ASN A 238 -31.09 -32.18 0.82
N GLU A 239 -31.11 -31.12 0.09
CA GLU A 239 -29.92 -30.68 -0.65
C GLU A 239 -28.94 -30.11 0.38
N GLU A 240 -27.95 -30.92 0.74
CA GLU A 240 -26.82 -30.42 1.49
C GLU A 240 -25.87 -29.76 0.50
N GLU A 241 -25.84 -28.45 0.49
CA GLU A 241 -24.95 -27.65 -0.34
C GLU A 241 -23.57 -27.62 0.32
N ILE A 242 -22.65 -28.48 -0.14
CA ILE A 242 -21.25 -28.42 0.29
C ILE A 242 -20.55 -27.41 -0.60
N VAL A 243 -20.18 -26.26 -0.01
CA VAL A 243 -19.37 -25.24 -0.66
C VAL A 243 -17.90 -25.58 -0.44
N GLU A 244 -17.27 -26.19 -1.44
CA GLU A 244 -15.81 -26.33 -1.45
C GLU A 244 -15.19 -25.07 -2.04
N GLY A 245 -14.49 -24.29 -1.19
CA GLY A 245 -13.74 -23.11 -1.62
C GLY A 245 -12.31 -23.46 -2.00
N ILE A 246 -11.91 -23.17 -3.23
CA ILE A 246 -10.53 -23.25 -3.68
C ILE A 246 -9.93 -21.85 -3.65
N THR A 247 -8.88 -21.64 -2.85
CA THR A 247 -8.19 -20.36 -2.77
C THR A 247 -6.92 -20.37 -3.59
N VAL A 248 -6.83 -19.47 -4.56
CA VAL A 248 -5.67 -19.25 -5.41
C VAL A 248 -5.02 -17.93 -5.03
N GLN A 249 -3.69 -17.91 -4.94
CA GLN A 249 -2.89 -16.74 -4.59
C GLN A 249 -2.30 -16.12 -5.85
N GLN A 250 -2.41 -14.82 -5.98
CA GLN A 250 -1.78 -14.06 -7.07
C GLN A 250 -0.77 -13.07 -6.49
N PRO A 251 0.51 -13.48 -6.32
CA PRO A 251 1.53 -12.60 -5.79
C PRO A 251 1.89 -11.49 -6.79
N ALA A 252 2.10 -10.28 -6.29
CA ALA A 252 2.72 -9.20 -7.03
C ALA A 252 4.18 -9.06 -6.56
N PHE A 253 5.10 -8.88 -7.49
CA PHE A 253 6.50 -8.62 -7.14
C PHE A 253 7.05 -7.43 -7.92
N SER A 254 7.99 -6.73 -7.32
CA SER A 254 8.74 -5.67 -7.97
C SER A 254 10.22 -6.05 -8.00
N GLN A 255 10.84 -5.90 -9.16
CA GLN A 255 12.23 -6.23 -9.38
C GLN A 255 12.94 -4.99 -9.91
N THR A 256 14.08 -4.68 -9.31
CA THR A 256 14.98 -3.63 -9.79
C THR A 256 16.35 -4.25 -10.05
N SER A 257 16.86 -4.10 -11.26
CA SER A 257 18.18 -4.60 -11.67
C SER A 257 18.93 -3.50 -12.40
N VAL A 258 20.25 -3.51 -12.22
CA VAL A 258 21.18 -2.65 -12.93
C VAL A 258 22.25 -3.54 -13.55
N SER A 259 22.50 -3.39 -14.85
CA SER A 259 23.62 -4.07 -15.53
C SER A 259 24.57 -3.00 -16.05
N THR A 260 25.79 -2.99 -15.52
CA THR A 260 26.75 -1.95 -15.85
C THR A 260 28.19 -2.41 -15.65
N THR A 261 29.11 -1.73 -16.36
CA THR A 261 30.54 -1.86 -16.16
C THR A 261 31.10 -0.50 -15.75
N VAL A 262 31.73 -0.44 -14.60
CA VAL A 262 32.30 0.79 -14.02
C VAL A 262 33.76 0.57 -13.67
N THR A 263 34.55 1.63 -13.70
CA THR A 263 35.94 1.63 -13.23
C THR A 263 36.01 2.48 -11.98
N VAL A 264 36.50 1.88 -10.90
CA VAL A 264 36.52 2.49 -9.56
C VAL A 264 37.96 2.47 -9.03
N PRO A 265 38.46 3.56 -8.45
CA PRO A 265 39.74 3.53 -7.78
C PRO A 265 39.71 2.61 -6.54
N ASP A 266 40.84 2.06 -6.16
CA ASP A 266 40.95 1.22 -4.97
C ASP A 266 40.46 1.94 -3.70
N GLY A 267 39.57 1.31 -2.94
CA GLY A 267 38.91 1.89 -1.77
C GLY A 267 37.92 3.03 -2.05
N GLY A 268 37.79 3.45 -3.30
CA GLY A 268 36.84 4.49 -3.69
C GLY A 268 35.40 3.95 -3.77
N THR A 269 34.41 4.83 -3.57
CA THR A 269 32.99 4.50 -3.71
C THR A 269 32.38 5.25 -4.89
N ILE A 270 31.69 4.53 -5.76
CA ILE A 270 30.99 5.12 -6.90
C ILE A 270 29.49 4.75 -6.87
N LEU A 271 28.65 5.66 -7.33
CA LEU A 271 27.23 5.40 -7.58
C LEU A 271 27.12 4.72 -8.97
N MET A 272 26.63 3.48 -8.98
CA MET A 272 26.39 2.73 -10.21
C MET A 272 25.10 3.12 -10.89
N GLY A 273 24.07 3.43 -10.10
CA GLY A 273 22.73 3.79 -10.60
C GLY A 273 21.73 3.89 -9.49
N GLY A 274 20.53 4.26 -9.86
CA GLY A 274 19.44 4.37 -8.91
C GLY A 274 18.15 4.79 -9.58
N ILE A 275 17.07 4.71 -8.83
CA ILE A 275 15.74 5.13 -9.25
C ILE A 275 15.17 6.02 -8.14
N LYS A 276 14.70 7.19 -8.52
CA LYS A 276 13.91 8.06 -7.65
C LYS A 276 12.50 8.18 -8.19
N ARG A 277 11.53 7.87 -7.35
CA ARG A 277 10.10 8.04 -7.64
C ARG A 277 9.56 9.10 -6.72
N LEU A 278 8.80 10.03 -7.27
CA LEU A 278 8.05 11.04 -6.53
C LEU A 278 6.60 10.97 -6.99
N SER A 279 5.71 10.76 -6.05
CA SER A 279 4.27 10.84 -6.25
C SER A 279 3.73 11.92 -5.35
N GLU A 280 3.04 12.90 -5.91
CA GLU A 280 2.44 14.01 -5.18
C GLU A 280 1.01 14.22 -5.66
N GLU A 281 0.12 14.43 -4.71
CA GLU A 281 -1.28 14.71 -4.97
C GLU A 281 -1.73 15.89 -4.11
N ARG A 282 -2.43 16.82 -4.72
CA ARG A 282 -3.09 17.91 -4.04
C ARG A 282 -4.57 17.86 -4.32
N ILE A 283 -5.36 17.77 -3.27
CA ILE A 283 -6.81 17.75 -3.35
C ILE A 283 -7.36 19.03 -2.71
N GLU A 284 -8.25 19.70 -3.42
CA GLU A 284 -8.98 20.86 -2.92
C GLU A 284 -10.47 20.62 -3.15
N LYS A 285 -11.25 20.64 -2.09
CA LYS A 285 -12.73 20.51 -2.13
C LYS A 285 -13.35 21.64 -1.34
N GLY A 286 -14.38 22.27 -1.89
CA GLY A 286 -15.03 23.38 -1.21
C GLY A 286 -16.34 23.78 -1.89
N THR A 287 -17.06 24.70 -1.25
CA THR A 287 -18.30 25.25 -1.76
C THR A 287 -18.02 26.15 -2.97
N PRO A 288 -18.70 25.93 -4.11
CA PRO A 288 -18.56 26.81 -5.28
C PRO A 288 -18.78 28.27 -4.89
N ILE A 289 -18.10 29.19 -5.54
CA ILE A 289 -18.14 30.65 -5.30
C ILE A 289 -17.48 31.04 -3.98
N LEU A 290 -17.94 30.55 -2.82
CA LEU A 290 -17.42 30.91 -1.49
C LEU A 290 -15.94 30.52 -1.29
N SER A 291 -15.56 29.37 -1.84
CA SER A 291 -14.16 28.90 -1.81
C SER A 291 -13.19 29.76 -2.64
N LYS A 292 -13.69 30.69 -3.45
CA LYS A 292 -12.87 31.55 -4.32
C LYS A 292 -12.78 33.00 -3.83
N ILE A 293 -13.57 33.41 -2.82
CA ILE A 293 -13.55 34.75 -2.28
C ILE A 293 -12.29 34.95 -1.44
N PRO A 294 -11.40 35.93 -1.76
CA PRO A 294 -10.21 36.20 -0.97
C PRO A 294 -10.58 36.50 0.49
N TYR A 295 -9.68 36.18 1.43
CA TYR A 295 -9.79 36.28 2.88
C TYR A 295 -10.69 35.26 3.58
N ILE A 296 -11.84 34.90 3.03
CA ILE A 296 -12.79 33.96 3.65
C ILE A 296 -12.73 32.55 3.04
N ASN A 297 -12.05 32.40 1.92
CA ASN A 297 -11.99 31.12 1.16
C ASN A 297 -11.56 29.92 2.01
N ARG A 298 -10.70 30.14 3.02
CA ARG A 298 -10.22 29.06 3.92
C ARG A 298 -11.30 28.43 4.77
N LEU A 299 -12.39 29.19 5.06
CA LEU A 299 -13.54 28.69 5.81
C LEU A 299 -14.46 27.78 4.97
N PHE A 300 -14.33 27.84 3.64
CA PHE A 300 -15.22 27.16 2.70
C PHE A 300 -14.49 26.14 1.82
N LYS A 301 -13.27 25.74 2.21
CA LYS A 301 -12.51 24.75 1.49
C LYS A 301 -11.68 23.84 2.39
N ASN A 302 -11.55 22.60 1.95
CA ASN A 302 -10.69 21.59 2.54
C ASN A 302 -9.54 21.27 1.58
N ASN A 303 -8.32 21.36 2.06
CA ASN A 303 -7.11 21.09 1.32
C ASN A 303 -6.42 19.87 1.89
N ALA A 304 -5.92 19.01 1.02
CA ALA A 304 -5.04 17.92 1.40
C ALA A 304 -3.88 17.81 0.41
N ILE A 305 -2.71 17.53 0.92
CA ILE A 305 -1.49 17.28 0.16
C ILE A 305 -0.94 15.96 0.66
N GLY A 306 -0.65 15.05 -0.26
CA GLY A 306 0.03 13.80 0.01
C GLY A 306 1.24 13.67 -0.91
N ARG A 307 2.37 13.22 -0.37
CA ARG A 307 3.59 13.03 -1.13
C ARG A 307 4.33 11.78 -0.66
N ASP A 308 4.68 10.93 -1.60
CA ASP A 308 5.54 9.77 -1.41
C ASP A 308 6.79 9.90 -2.26
N THR A 309 7.94 9.81 -1.63
CA THR A 309 9.23 9.77 -2.31
C THR A 309 9.90 8.44 -1.99
N GLU A 310 10.29 7.71 -3.01
CA GLU A 310 11.07 6.49 -2.89
C GLU A 310 12.35 6.65 -3.71
N THR A 311 13.49 6.48 -3.06
CA THR A 311 14.80 6.53 -3.71
C THR A 311 15.53 5.22 -3.44
N LEU A 312 15.96 4.56 -4.51
CA LEU A 312 16.81 3.38 -4.46
C LEU A 312 18.13 3.71 -5.15
N MET A 313 19.24 3.51 -4.45
CA MET A 313 20.59 3.78 -4.94
C MET A 313 21.46 2.53 -4.78
N PHE A 314 22.33 2.30 -5.77
CA PHE A 314 23.32 1.24 -5.77
C PHE A 314 24.71 1.86 -5.82
N THR A 315 25.50 1.63 -4.78
CA THR A 315 26.91 2.08 -4.73
C THR A 315 27.84 0.89 -4.60
N VAL A 316 29.05 1.01 -5.13
CA VAL A 316 30.06 -0.03 -5.07
C VAL A 316 31.38 0.53 -4.55
N THR A 317 32.05 -0.28 -3.74
CA THR A 317 33.38 0.02 -3.19
C THR A 317 34.25 -1.24 -3.36
N PRO A 318 35.16 -1.27 -4.33
CA PRO A 318 36.15 -2.32 -4.43
C PRO A 318 37.37 -2.03 -3.52
N ARG A 319 37.99 -3.08 -3.02
CA ARG A 319 39.28 -3.03 -2.33
C ARG A 319 40.18 -4.12 -2.84
N ILE A 320 41.35 -3.73 -3.29
CA ILE A 320 42.39 -4.67 -3.74
C ILE A 320 43.10 -5.21 -2.52
N ILE A 321 43.24 -6.53 -2.44
CA ILE A 321 43.98 -7.23 -1.40
C ILE A 321 45.21 -7.83 -2.06
N ILE A 322 46.39 -7.40 -1.62
CA ILE A 322 47.69 -7.93 -2.02
C ILE A 322 48.18 -8.78 -0.86
N PRO A 323 48.15 -10.12 -0.94
CA PRO A 323 48.49 -11.00 0.19
C PRO A 323 49.91 -10.75 0.76
N GLU A 324 50.86 -10.40 -0.11
CA GLU A 324 52.24 -10.12 0.30
C GLU A 324 52.36 -8.87 1.19
N GLU A 325 51.53 -7.84 0.96
CA GLU A 325 51.51 -6.61 1.77
C GLU A 325 50.78 -6.83 3.11
N GLU A 326 49.74 -7.66 3.12
CA GLU A 326 49.04 -8.00 4.36
C GLU A 326 49.87 -8.90 5.26
N GLU A 327 50.63 -9.85 4.71
CA GLU A 327 51.58 -10.65 5.48
C GLU A 327 52.66 -9.79 6.13
N GLU A 328 53.14 -8.74 5.46
CA GLU A 328 54.11 -7.80 6.01
C GLU A 328 53.51 -6.97 7.14
N GLN A 329 52.26 -6.50 6.99
CA GLN A 329 51.54 -5.75 8.02
C GLN A 329 51.23 -6.60 9.27
N LEU A 330 50.99 -7.89 9.10
CA LEU A 330 50.73 -8.83 10.19
C LEU A 330 52.03 -9.29 10.89
N GLY A 331 53.23 -8.85 10.43
CA GLY A 331 54.49 -9.21 11.01
C GLY A 331 54.91 -10.67 10.71
N ILE A 332 54.22 -11.33 9.81
CA ILE A 332 54.54 -12.66 9.31
C ILE A 332 55.57 -12.48 8.18
N ALA A 333 56.76 -11.96 8.53
CA ALA A 333 57.85 -11.86 7.58
C ALA A 333 58.30 -13.26 7.17
N THR A 334 57.90 -13.70 5.99
CA THR A 334 58.50 -14.89 5.38
C THR A 334 60.00 -14.63 5.22
N ARG A 335 60.81 -15.27 6.06
CA ARG A 335 62.25 -15.39 5.81
C ARG A 335 62.42 -15.93 4.39
N ARG A 336 62.81 -15.06 3.47
CA ARG A 336 63.21 -15.50 2.14
C ARG A 336 64.61 -16.20 2.28
N PRO A 337 64.80 -17.42 1.76
CA PRO A 337 66.13 -18.02 1.62
C PRO A 337 66.95 -17.26 0.63
#